data_e2d845ad4d5b67b8b7bfc0dc86127f01
#
_entry.id   e2d845ad4d5b67b8b7bfc0dc86127f01
#
_cell.length_a   1.000
_cell.length_b   1.000
_cell.length_c   1.000
_cell.angle_alpha   90.00
_cell.angle_beta   90.00
_cell.angle_gamma   90.00
#
_symmetry.space_group_name_H-M   'P 1'
#
loop_
_entity.id
_entity.type
_entity.pdbx_description
1 polymer ?
#
loop_
_entity_poly.entity_id
_entity_poly.type
_entity_poly.pdbx_seq_one_letter_code
_entity_poly.pdbx_strand_id
1 'polypeptide(L)'
;MAVIKAVSSKAGIGHAIDYVTKKEKTEEKLVSGLHCEPETVKEEMQATKELWGKTDGRTYKHYVQSYHEDEKITPEQAHKNAVELAEHTKAWKGHEVLIATHIDKGHIHTHFIVNSVNYEDGHKLQWSKHDLKDLKERCNEQSREQGLHVPEKGKTFAGEVREETVAWSKDTYQLLKQAEQGKVKSYVQDIALAVLDCKETATSRETFVRLMNERGYGVCLLYTSDAA
;
A
#
# COMPACT_ATOMS: atom_id res chain seq x y z
N MET A 1 13.62 2.82 3.38
CA MET A 1 12.29 3.01 4.05
C MET A 1 11.35 1.94 3.57
N ALA A 2 10.94 1.04 4.45
CA ALA A 2 9.95 0.01 4.15
C ALA A 2 8.54 0.52 4.49
N VAL A 3 7.59 0.35 3.58
CA VAL A 3 6.18 0.71 3.79
C VAL A 3 5.31 -0.49 3.49
N ILE A 4 4.39 -0.84 4.41
CA ILE A 4 3.45 -1.92 4.18
C ILE A 4 2.01 -1.40 3.97
N LYS A 5 1.32 -1.96 2.99
CA LYS A 5 -0.05 -1.59 2.61
C LYS A 5 -0.92 -2.84 2.40
N ALA A 6 -2.16 -2.78 2.84
CA ALA A 6 -3.19 -3.72 2.41
C ALA A 6 -3.69 -3.34 1.01
N VAL A 7 -3.78 -4.31 0.13
CA VAL A 7 -4.28 -4.13 -1.24
C VAL A 7 -5.72 -4.65 -1.30
N SER A 8 -6.63 -3.81 -1.79
CA SER A 8 -7.98 -4.24 -2.10
C SER A 8 -8.02 -4.76 -3.54
N SER A 9 -8.36 -6.02 -3.70
CA SER A 9 -8.53 -6.64 -5.02
C SER A 9 -9.86 -7.38 -5.08
N LYS A 10 -10.53 -7.29 -6.24
CA LYS A 10 -11.72 -8.07 -6.57
C LYS A 10 -11.36 -9.33 -7.38
N ALA A 11 -10.10 -9.50 -7.76
CA ALA A 11 -9.63 -10.67 -8.49
C ALA A 11 -9.72 -11.93 -7.64
N GLY A 12 -9.99 -13.07 -8.26
CA GLY A 12 -9.91 -14.37 -7.61
C GLY A 12 -8.47 -14.69 -7.15
N ILE A 13 -8.36 -15.57 -6.15
CA ILE A 13 -7.06 -15.95 -5.57
C ILE A 13 -6.08 -16.50 -6.60
N GLY A 14 -6.55 -17.33 -7.54
CA GLY A 14 -5.72 -17.86 -8.63
C GLY A 14 -5.06 -16.77 -9.46
N HIS A 15 -5.81 -15.74 -9.86
CA HIS A 15 -5.25 -14.59 -10.59
C HIS A 15 -4.24 -13.80 -9.75
N ALA A 16 -4.46 -13.69 -8.44
CA ALA A 16 -3.52 -13.01 -7.55
C ALA A 16 -2.21 -13.79 -7.44
N ILE A 17 -2.27 -15.12 -7.29
CA ILE A 17 -1.11 -16.01 -7.26
C ILE A 17 -0.36 -15.94 -8.59
N ASP A 18 -1.05 -16.15 -9.73
CA ASP A 18 -0.45 -16.10 -11.07
C ASP A 18 0.23 -14.75 -11.34
N TYR A 19 -0.31 -13.64 -10.80
CA TYR A 19 0.29 -12.32 -10.94
C TYR A 19 1.59 -12.16 -10.15
N VAL A 20 1.64 -12.65 -8.90
CA VAL A 20 2.80 -12.44 -8.03
C VAL A 20 3.94 -13.44 -8.29
N THR A 21 3.64 -14.58 -8.95
CA THR A 21 4.64 -15.60 -9.31
C THR A 21 5.15 -15.50 -10.75
N LYS A 22 4.78 -14.45 -11.48
CA LYS A 22 5.25 -14.26 -12.86
C LYS A 22 6.77 -14.16 -12.94
N LYS A 23 7.41 -15.00 -13.76
CA LYS A 23 8.88 -15.06 -13.97
C LYS A 23 9.50 -13.72 -14.41
N GLU A 24 8.72 -12.84 -15.05
CA GLU A 24 9.16 -11.50 -15.46
C GLU A 24 9.33 -10.53 -14.27
N LYS A 25 8.77 -10.88 -13.10
CA LYS A 25 8.70 -10.01 -11.93
C LYS A 25 9.53 -10.49 -10.76
N THR A 26 9.74 -11.80 -10.68
CA THR A 26 10.41 -12.45 -9.56
C THR A 26 11.27 -13.61 -10.04
N GLU A 27 12.21 -14.04 -9.24
CA GLU A 27 13.00 -15.25 -9.42
C GLU A 27 12.53 -16.33 -8.45
N GLU A 28 12.76 -17.60 -8.78
CA GLU A 28 12.33 -18.75 -7.96
C GLU A 28 12.82 -18.63 -6.50
N LYS A 29 14.07 -18.23 -6.29
CA LYS A 29 14.66 -18.00 -4.95
C LYS A 29 14.02 -16.84 -4.16
N LEU A 30 13.19 -16.04 -4.79
CA LEU A 30 12.46 -14.90 -4.21
C LEU A 30 10.96 -15.19 -4.03
N VAL A 31 10.59 -16.48 -4.07
CA VAL A 31 9.23 -16.94 -3.80
C VAL A 31 9.29 -18.00 -2.69
N SER A 32 8.51 -17.81 -1.64
CA SER A 32 8.43 -18.71 -0.49
C SER A 32 6.97 -18.92 -0.06
N GLY A 33 6.70 -20.08 0.52
CA GLY A 33 5.45 -20.38 1.20
C GLY A 33 5.64 -20.47 2.71
N LEU A 34 4.71 -19.92 3.47
CA LEU A 34 4.56 -20.20 4.88
C LEU A 34 3.33 -21.11 5.05
N HIS A 35 3.55 -22.33 5.55
CA HIS A 35 2.54 -23.38 5.66
C HIS A 35 1.93 -23.82 4.31
N CYS A 36 2.65 -23.62 3.20
CA CYS A 36 2.30 -24.08 1.86
C CYS A 36 3.56 -24.13 0.98
N GLU A 37 3.51 -24.92 -0.11
CA GLU A 37 4.56 -24.98 -1.10
C GLU A 37 4.23 -24.01 -2.27
N PRO A 38 5.17 -23.17 -2.71
CA PRO A 38 4.92 -22.19 -3.77
C PRO A 38 4.34 -22.77 -5.06
N GLU A 39 4.78 -24.00 -5.43
CA GLU A 39 4.38 -24.68 -6.66
C GLU A 39 2.91 -25.16 -6.63
N THR A 40 2.41 -25.52 -5.46
CA THR A 40 1.07 -26.10 -5.24
C THR A 40 0.15 -25.19 -4.41
N VAL A 41 0.60 -23.99 -4.08
CA VAL A 41 -0.11 -23.06 -3.19
C VAL A 41 -1.56 -22.78 -3.58
N LYS A 42 -1.83 -22.77 -4.88
CA LYS A 42 -3.17 -22.52 -5.40
C LYS A 42 -4.15 -23.64 -5.02
N GLU A 43 -3.70 -24.87 -5.23
CA GLU A 43 -4.43 -26.08 -4.91
C GLU A 43 -4.56 -26.26 -3.39
N GLU A 44 -3.49 -26.02 -2.63
CA GLU A 44 -3.48 -26.12 -1.17
C GLU A 44 -4.44 -25.10 -0.53
N MET A 45 -4.33 -23.82 -0.88
CA MET A 45 -5.25 -22.79 -0.38
C MET A 45 -6.71 -23.05 -0.76
N GLN A 46 -6.96 -23.68 -1.90
CA GLN A 46 -8.30 -24.06 -2.32
C GLN A 46 -8.80 -25.28 -1.52
N ALA A 47 -7.95 -26.30 -1.36
CA ALA A 47 -8.27 -27.51 -0.60
C ALA A 47 -8.61 -27.16 0.87
N THR A 48 -7.86 -26.27 1.51
CA THR A 48 -8.17 -25.75 2.84
C THR A 48 -9.58 -25.15 2.92
N LYS A 49 -9.98 -24.34 1.94
CA LYS A 49 -11.33 -23.74 1.91
C LYS A 49 -12.43 -24.79 1.72
N GLU A 50 -12.18 -25.76 0.85
CA GLU A 50 -13.12 -26.86 0.58
C GLU A 50 -13.29 -27.77 1.80
N LEU A 51 -12.17 -28.14 2.46
CA LEU A 51 -12.19 -28.94 3.69
C LEU A 51 -13.08 -28.32 4.76
N TRP A 52 -13.02 -27.01 4.92
CA TRP A 52 -13.80 -26.28 5.92
C TRP A 52 -15.14 -25.73 5.39
N GLY A 53 -15.53 -26.02 4.13
CA GLY A 53 -16.77 -25.53 3.51
C GLY A 53 -16.86 -24.01 3.41
N LYS A 54 -15.72 -23.31 3.24
CA LYS A 54 -15.64 -21.84 3.25
C LYS A 54 -15.07 -21.27 1.95
N THR A 55 -15.67 -21.67 0.84
CA THR A 55 -15.22 -21.30 -0.53
C THR A 55 -15.72 -19.94 -1.00
N ASP A 56 -16.72 -19.37 -0.35
CA ASP A 56 -17.39 -18.12 -0.72
C ASP A 56 -16.86 -16.87 0.00
N GLY A 57 -17.32 -15.70 -0.43
CA GLY A 57 -16.96 -14.41 0.14
C GLY A 57 -15.49 -14.04 -0.15
N ARG A 58 -14.80 -13.47 0.85
CA ARG A 58 -13.38 -13.14 0.71
C ARG A 58 -12.52 -14.40 0.79
N THR A 59 -11.78 -14.70 -0.26
CA THR A 59 -10.95 -15.91 -0.38
C THR A 59 -9.50 -15.70 0.01
N TYR A 60 -9.01 -14.47 0.07
CA TYR A 60 -7.65 -14.12 0.49
C TYR A 60 -7.54 -12.66 0.94
N LYS A 61 -6.42 -12.33 1.58
CA LYS A 61 -5.94 -10.96 1.81
C LYS A 61 -4.62 -10.76 1.11
N HIS A 62 -4.40 -9.56 0.58
CA HIS A 62 -3.19 -9.20 -0.13
C HIS A 62 -2.54 -7.99 0.54
N TYR A 63 -1.25 -8.13 0.87
CA TYR A 63 -0.43 -7.05 1.41
C TYR A 63 0.80 -6.87 0.53
N VAL A 64 1.36 -5.66 0.55
CA VAL A 64 2.60 -5.34 -0.17
C VAL A 64 3.51 -4.57 0.77
N GLN A 65 4.72 -5.06 0.97
CA GLN A 65 5.84 -4.35 1.58
C GLN A 65 6.68 -3.75 0.45
N SER A 66 6.94 -2.45 0.49
CA SER A 66 7.74 -1.78 -0.56
C SER A 66 8.87 -0.99 0.09
N TYR A 67 10.06 -1.09 -0.49
CA TYR A 67 11.22 -0.29 -0.12
C TYR A 67 11.32 0.95 -1.03
N HIS A 68 11.96 2.01 -0.56
CA HIS A 68 12.26 3.16 -1.39
C HIS A 68 13.33 2.80 -2.42
N GLU A 69 13.34 3.44 -3.59
CA GLU A 69 14.31 3.16 -4.65
C GLU A 69 15.76 3.40 -4.24
N ASP A 70 15.99 4.39 -3.38
CA ASP A 70 17.32 4.70 -2.82
C ASP A 70 17.68 3.87 -1.58
N GLU A 71 16.83 2.92 -1.15
CA GLU A 71 17.13 2.09 0.01
C GLU A 71 18.18 1.05 -0.33
N LYS A 72 19.24 0.98 0.50
CA LYS A 72 20.33 0.03 0.31
C LYS A 72 19.95 -1.36 0.83
N ILE A 73 19.15 -2.08 0.07
CA ILE A 73 18.73 -3.45 0.38
C ILE A 73 18.79 -4.31 -0.88
N THR A 74 19.24 -5.56 -0.73
CA THR A 74 19.22 -6.53 -1.83
C THR A 74 17.86 -7.24 -1.93
N PRO A 75 17.49 -7.79 -3.10
CA PRO A 75 16.27 -8.58 -3.24
C PRO A 75 16.18 -9.76 -2.26
N GLU A 76 17.30 -10.45 -2.03
CA GLU A 76 17.39 -11.58 -1.11
C GLU A 76 17.16 -11.14 0.34
N GLN A 77 17.77 -10.01 0.74
CA GLN A 77 17.56 -9.48 2.09
C GLN A 77 16.10 -9.01 2.27
N ALA A 78 15.51 -8.36 1.26
CA ALA A 78 14.11 -7.94 1.29
C ALA A 78 13.16 -9.14 1.39
N HIS A 79 13.47 -10.23 0.66
CA HIS A 79 12.71 -11.47 0.73
C HIS A 79 12.81 -12.14 2.11
N LYS A 80 14.04 -12.26 2.65
CA LYS A 80 14.25 -12.79 4.00
C LYS A 80 13.48 -11.99 5.05
N ASN A 81 13.52 -10.65 4.97
CA ASN A 81 12.77 -9.77 5.84
C ASN A 81 11.25 -10.02 5.76
N ALA A 82 10.76 -10.27 4.56
CA ALA A 82 9.34 -10.55 4.35
C ALA A 82 8.92 -11.91 4.93
N VAL A 83 9.75 -12.94 4.78
CA VAL A 83 9.48 -14.26 5.39
C VAL A 83 9.44 -14.13 6.91
N GLU A 84 10.46 -13.51 7.53
CA GLU A 84 10.50 -13.26 8.96
C GLU A 84 9.30 -12.43 9.46
N LEU A 85 8.91 -11.40 8.72
CA LEU A 85 7.72 -10.59 9.03
C LEU A 85 6.45 -11.44 9.01
N ALA A 86 6.30 -12.34 8.04
CA ALA A 86 5.15 -13.24 7.94
C ALA A 86 5.09 -14.24 9.11
N GLU A 87 6.20 -14.86 9.46
CA GLU A 87 6.32 -15.81 10.59
C GLU A 87 5.93 -15.17 11.93
N HIS A 88 6.28 -13.90 12.13
CA HIS A 88 6.02 -13.18 13.38
C HIS A 88 4.67 -12.42 13.38
N THR A 89 3.91 -12.45 12.30
CA THR A 89 2.59 -11.78 12.23
C THR A 89 1.51 -12.65 12.87
N LYS A 90 1.18 -12.35 14.12
CA LYS A 90 0.22 -13.14 14.93
C LYS A 90 -1.13 -13.40 14.26
N ALA A 91 -1.65 -12.41 13.54
CA ALA A 91 -2.93 -12.51 12.84
C ALA A 91 -2.89 -13.48 11.63
N TRP A 92 -1.70 -13.91 11.17
CA TRP A 92 -1.55 -14.88 10.07
C TRP A 92 -1.26 -16.29 10.56
N LYS A 93 -1.16 -16.49 11.88
CA LYS A 93 -0.93 -17.82 12.45
C LYS A 93 -2.03 -18.80 12.01
N GLY A 94 -1.61 -19.97 11.52
CA GLY A 94 -2.52 -21.00 11.01
C GLY A 94 -3.12 -20.69 9.62
N HIS A 95 -2.59 -19.70 8.91
CA HIS A 95 -2.95 -19.40 7.53
C HIS A 95 -1.79 -19.67 6.59
N GLU A 96 -2.08 -20.23 5.40
CA GLU A 96 -1.09 -20.34 4.34
C GLU A 96 -0.78 -18.96 3.79
N VAL A 97 0.49 -18.64 3.60
CA VAL A 97 0.94 -17.34 3.05
C VAL A 97 1.93 -17.57 1.92
N LEU A 98 1.61 -17.13 0.72
CA LEU A 98 2.56 -17.03 -0.37
C LEU A 98 3.26 -15.67 -0.31
N ILE A 99 4.59 -15.70 -0.38
CA ILE A 99 5.46 -14.52 -0.30
C ILE A 99 6.28 -14.45 -1.59
N ALA A 100 6.16 -13.37 -2.35
CA ALA A 100 6.88 -13.19 -3.61
C ALA A 100 7.49 -11.78 -3.67
N THR A 101 8.80 -11.71 -3.81
CA THR A 101 9.54 -10.45 -3.92
C THR A 101 9.78 -10.11 -5.39
N HIS A 102 9.31 -8.94 -5.79
CA HIS A 102 9.40 -8.42 -7.16
C HIS A 102 10.57 -7.47 -7.33
N ILE A 103 11.22 -7.59 -8.48
CA ILE A 103 12.38 -6.80 -8.91
C ILE A 103 12.16 -6.11 -10.28
N ASP A 104 10.94 -6.18 -10.81
CA ASP A 104 10.55 -5.65 -12.12
C ASP A 104 10.41 -4.12 -12.18
N LYS A 105 10.58 -3.44 -11.06
CA LYS A 105 10.46 -1.98 -10.95
C LYS A 105 11.72 -1.36 -10.37
N GLY A 106 11.82 -0.02 -10.43
CA GLY A 106 12.92 0.72 -9.82
C GLY A 106 13.03 0.59 -8.29
N HIS A 107 12.09 -0.11 -7.64
CA HIS A 107 12.10 -0.38 -6.20
C HIS A 107 11.69 -1.82 -5.89
N ILE A 108 12.31 -2.41 -4.89
CA ILE A 108 11.99 -3.77 -4.44
C ILE A 108 10.68 -3.75 -3.66
N HIS A 109 9.81 -4.70 -3.96
CA HIS A 109 8.56 -4.85 -3.22
C HIS A 109 8.15 -6.32 -3.11
N THR A 110 7.63 -6.70 -1.95
CA THR A 110 7.20 -8.06 -1.64
C THR A 110 5.71 -8.13 -1.45
N HIS A 111 5.09 -9.09 -2.11
CA HIS A 111 3.68 -9.42 -2.02
C HIS A 111 3.45 -10.55 -1.02
N PHE A 112 2.40 -10.43 -0.22
CA PHE A 112 1.90 -11.48 0.67
C PHE A 112 0.47 -11.82 0.27
N ILE A 113 0.23 -13.04 -0.14
CA ILE A 113 -1.11 -13.58 -0.41
C ILE A 113 -1.45 -14.51 0.75
N VAL A 114 -2.34 -14.07 1.63
CA VAL A 114 -2.73 -14.78 2.84
C VAL A 114 -4.07 -15.46 2.61
N ASN A 115 -4.13 -16.79 2.77
CA ASN A 115 -5.39 -17.52 2.68
C ASN A 115 -6.39 -17.01 3.71
N SER A 116 -7.65 -16.89 3.32
CA SER A 116 -8.68 -16.38 4.22
C SER A 116 -9.18 -17.39 5.24
N VAL A 117 -8.89 -18.67 5.08
CA VAL A 117 -9.29 -19.74 5.97
C VAL A 117 -8.07 -20.30 6.67
N ASN A 118 -8.15 -20.42 7.98
CA ASN A 118 -7.12 -21.05 8.80
C ASN A 118 -7.16 -22.56 8.59
N TYR A 119 -6.01 -23.19 8.30
CA TYR A 119 -5.94 -24.61 8.01
C TYR A 119 -6.08 -25.49 9.27
N GLU A 120 -5.77 -24.94 10.47
CA GLU A 120 -5.83 -25.66 11.73
C GLU A 120 -7.27 -25.76 12.28
N ASP A 121 -8.06 -24.68 12.23
CA ASP A 121 -9.35 -24.55 12.90
C ASP A 121 -10.49 -24.07 11.99
N GLY A 122 -10.20 -23.77 10.76
CA GLY A 122 -11.16 -23.32 9.76
C GLY A 122 -11.72 -21.91 9.95
N HIS A 123 -11.27 -21.13 10.94
CA HIS A 123 -11.73 -19.77 11.12
C HIS A 123 -11.32 -18.87 9.93
N LYS A 124 -12.19 -17.97 9.53
CA LYS A 124 -11.83 -16.94 8.54
C LYS A 124 -10.97 -15.87 9.19
N LEU A 125 -9.94 -15.44 8.48
CA LEU A 125 -9.00 -14.40 8.88
C LEU A 125 -9.73 -13.13 9.33
N GLN A 126 -9.64 -12.83 10.61
CA GLN A 126 -10.08 -11.59 11.19
C GLN A 126 -8.92 -10.60 11.11
N TRP A 127 -9.20 -9.39 10.63
CA TRP A 127 -8.19 -8.36 10.44
C TRP A 127 -8.73 -6.99 10.83
N SER A 128 -8.15 -6.43 11.86
CA SER A 128 -8.52 -5.13 12.41
C SER A 128 -7.53 -4.02 12.00
N LYS A 129 -7.86 -2.79 12.37
CA LYS A 129 -6.91 -1.66 12.24
C LYS A 129 -5.69 -1.83 13.15
N HIS A 130 -5.87 -2.52 14.28
CA HIS A 130 -4.79 -2.82 15.23
C HIS A 130 -3.78 -3.78 14.60
N ASP A 131 -4.23 -4.88 13.98
CA ASP A 131 -3.34 -5.83 13.31
C ASP A 131 -2.50 -5.18 12.21
N LEU A 132 -3.11 -4.24 11.45
CA LEU A 132 -2.36 -3.47 10.45
C LEU A 132 -1.32 -2.53 11.09
N LYS A 133 -1.64 -1.95 12.26
CA LYS A 133 -0.70 -1.11 13.00
C LYS A 133 0.47 -1.94 13.52
N ASP A 134 0.20 -3.10 14.10
CA ASP A 134 1.21 -4.02 14.63
C ASP A 134 2.13 -4.53 13.50
N LEU A 135 1.55 -4.91 12.35
CA LEU A 135 2.32 -5.32 11.19
C LEU A 135 3.26 -4.20 10.70
N LYS A 136 2.79 -2.94 10.68
CA LYS A 136 3.61 -1.78 10.32
C LYS A 136 4.73 -1.53 11.34
N GLU A 137 4.41 -1.61 12.62
CA GLU A 137 5.42 -1.38 13.66
C GLU A 137 6.49 -2.46 13.63
N ARG A 138 6.11 -3.73 13.46
CA ARG A 138 7.06 -4.83 13.28
C ARG A 138 7.98 -4.60 12.07
N CYS A 139 7.41 -4.13 10.95
CA CYS A 139 8.20 -3.77 9.77
C CYS A 139 9.18 -2.61 10.05
N ASN A 140 8.77 -1.63 10.88
CA ASN A 140 9.62 -0.52 11.29
C ASN A 140 10.73 -0.98 12.25
N GLU A 141 10.43 -1.88 13.19
CA GLU A 141 11.41 -2.49 14.11
C GLU A 141 12.51 -3.22 13.32
N GLN A 142 12.11 -4.09 12.39
CA GLN A 142 13.02 -4.80 11.51
C GLN A 142 13.90 -3.85 10.69
N SER A 143 13.33 -2.74 10.21
CA SER A 143 14.09 -1.70 9.50
C SER A 143 15.12 -1.02 10.41
N ARG A 144 14.77 -0.71 11.68
CA ARG A 144 15.70 -0.13 12.66
C ARG A 144 16.86 -1.08 12.97
N GLU A 145 16.58 -2.36 13.20
CA GLU A 145 17.55 -3.39 13.50
C GLU A 145 18.60 -3.56 12.38
N GLN A 146 18.20 -3.31 11.15
CA GLN A 146 19.04 -3.41 9.96
C GLN A 146 19.65 -2.08 9.49
N GLY A 147 19.43 -1.00 10.25
CA GLY A 147 19.93 0.33 9.88
C GLY A 147 19.26 0.94 8.62
N LEU A 148 18.07 0.44 8.24
CA LEU A 148 17.29 0.97 7.14
C LEU A 148 16.45 2.17 7.58
N HIS A 149 16.07 3.00 6.64
CA HIS A 149 15.22 4.16 6.92
C HIS A 149 13.82 3.74 7.40
N VAL A 150 13.36 4.38 8.48
CA VAL A 150 11.99 4.21 8.98
C VAL A 150 11.13 5.40 8.55
N PRO A 151 9.88 5.17 8.07
CA PRO A 151 8.98 6.25 7.68
C PRO A 151 8.65 7.16 8.86
N GLU A 152 8.89 8.45 8.72
CA GLU A 152 8.43 9.46 9.67
C GLU A 152 7.23 10.23 9.09
N LYS A 153 6.20 10.46 9.93
CA LYS A 153 5.02 11.20 9.50
C LYS A 153 5.42 12.63 9.11
N GLY A 154 5.01 13.04 7.91
CA GLY A 154 5.28 14.39 7.42
C GLY A 154 6.68 14.62 6.85
N LYS A 155 7.52 13.58 6.72
CA LYS A 155 8.84 13.69 6.10
C LYS A 155 8.97 12.88 4.81
N THR A 156 9.86 13.34 3.93
CA THR A 156 10.31 12.58 2.75
C THR A 156 11.36 11.53 3.16
N PHE A 157 11.82 10.70 2.22
CA PHE A 157 12.92 9.77 2.45
C PHE A 157 14.23 10.51 2.84
N ALA A 158 14.48 11.67 2.25
CA ALA A 158 15.64 12.52 2.57
C ALA A 158 15.52 13.28 3.91
N GLY A 159 14.40 13.10 4.65
CA GLY A 159 14.17 13.75 5.94
C GLY A 159 13.59 15.17 5.86
N GLU A 160 13.31 15.66 4.66
CA GLU A 160 12.68 16.97 4.44
C GLU A 160 11.23 16.95 4.92
N VAL A 161 10.79 18.02 5.56
CA VAL A 161 9.39 18.18 5.97
C VAL A 161 8.54 18.36 4.70
N ARG A 162 7.55 17.49 4.52
CA ARG A 162 6.55 17.68 3.46
C ARG A 162 5.70 18.88 3.83
N GLU A 163 5.64 19.86 2.95
CA GLU A 163 4.57 20.85 3.00
C GLU A 163 3.21 20.12 3.02
N GLU A 164 2.21 20.69 3.71
CA GLU A 164 0.87 20.10 3.80
C GLU A 164 0.32 19.81 2.39
N THR A 165 0.49 18.59 1.95
CA THR A 165 -0.09 18.15 0.69
C THR A 165 -1.52 17.71 0.94
N VAL A 166 -2.45 18.27 0.19
CA VAL A 166 -3.83 17.78 0.15
C VAL A 166 -3.80 16.27 -0.11
N ALA A 167 -4.40 15.48 0.77
CA ALA A 167 -4.48 14.04 0.61
C ALA A 167 -5.48 13.69 -0.51
N TRP A 168 -5.01 13.66 -1.75
CA TRP A 168 -5.80 13.26 -2.90
C TRP A 168 -6.17 11.78 -2.83
N SER A 169 -7.36 11.43 -3.32
CA SER A 169 -7.70 10.04 -3.60
C SER A 169 -6.72 9.47 -4.65
N LYS A 170 -6.55 8.13 -4.68
CA LYS A 170 -5.67 7.49 -5.67
C LYS A 170 -6.02 7.88 -7.10
N ASP A 171 -7.33 7.94 -7.42
CA ASP A 171 -7.81 8.26 -8.76
C ASP A 171 -7.56 9.73 -9.11
N THR A 172 -7.78 10.64 -8.16
CA THR A 172 -7.47 12.06 -8.32
C THR A 172 -5.96 12.27 -8.52
N TYR A 173 -5.12 11.58 -7.72
CA TYR A 173 -3.67 11.64 -7.88
C TYR A 173 -3.21 11.18 -9.27
N GLN A 174 -3.76 10.07 -9.78
CA GLN A 174 -3.44 9.57 -11.12
C GLN A 174 -3.91 10.53 -12.23
N LEU A 175 -5.07 11.13 -12.06
CA LEU A 175 -5.58 12.14 -12.99
C LEU A 175 -4.65 13.36 -13.05
N LEU A 176 -4.25 13.88 -11.88
CA LEU A 176 -3.32 15.03 -11.79
C LEU A 176 -1.97 14.71 -12.44
N LYS A 177 -1.42 13.53 -12.18
CA LYS A 177 -0.17 13.06 -12.79
C LYS A 177 -0.26 12.95 -14.31
N GLN A 178 -1.37 12.48 -14.85
CA GLN A 178 -1.59 12.42 -16.30
C GLN A 178 -1.79 13.81 -16.91
N ALA A 179 -2.44 14.72 -16.18
CA ALA A 179 -2.61 16.11 -16.60
C ALA A 179 -1.27 16.87 -16.62
N GLU A 180 -0.42 16.67 -15.61
CA GLU A 180 0.94 17.21 -15.57
C GLU A 180 1.80 16.73 -16.76
N GLN A 181 1.57 15.48 -17.20
CA GLN A 181 2.21 14.91 -18.40
C GLN A 181 1.57 15.39 -19.72
N GLY A 182 0.56 16.24 -19.67
CA GLY A 182 -0.17 16.73 -20.85
C GLY A 182 -1.05 15.69 -21.56
N LYS A 183 -1.29 14.52 -20.91
CA LYS A 183 -2.07 13.42 -21.50
C LYS A 183 -3.58 13.63 -21.42
N VAL A 184 -4.04 14.36 -20.42
CA VAL A 184 -5.45 14.70 -20.20
C VAL A 184 -5.58 16.12 -19.68
N LYS A 185 -6.69 16.79 -19.99
CA LYS A 185 -7.05 18.07 -19.38
C LYS A 185 -7.74 17.79 -18.04
N SER A 186 -7.28 18.45 -16.97
CA SER A 186 -7.86 18.28 -15.64
C SER A 186 -8.31 19.62 -15.06
N TYR A 187 -9.62 19.83 -14.95
CA TYR A 187 -10.18 20.99 -14.25
C TYR A 187 -9.83 21.00 -12.76
N VAL A 188 -9.61 19.82 -12.15
CA VAL A 188 -9.15 19.72 -10.75
C VAL A 188 -7.74 20.29 -10.60
N GLN A 189 -6.86 20.06 -11.57
CA GLN A 189 -5.53 20.66 -11.59
C GLN A 189 -5.59 22.18 -11.79
N ASP A 190 -6.43 22.66 -12.72
CA ASP A 190 -6.60 24.09 -12.98
C ASP A 190 -7.08 24.82 -11.72
N ILE A 191 -8.07 24.22 -10.99
CA ILE A 191 -8.57 24.77 -9.72
C ILE A 191 -7.49 24.72 -8.64
N ALA A 192 -6.75 23.61 -8.50
CA ALA A 192 -5.71 23.46 -7.51
C ALA A 192 -4.59 24.51 -7.70
N LEU A 193 -4.15 24.72 -8.94
CA LEU A 193 -3.16 25.75 -9.27
C LEU A 193 -3.70 27.16 -8.98
N ALA A 194 -4.96 27.46 -9.33
CA ALA A 194 -5.57 28.72 -9.02
C ALA A 194 -5.65 28.98 -7.50
N VAL A 195 -5.98 27.95 -6.72
CA VAL A 195 -6.01 28.05 -5.24
C VAL A 195 -4.64 28.34 -4.68
N LEU A 196 -3.60 27.61 -5.12
CA LEU A 196 -2.22 27.82 -4.67
C LEU A 196 -1.73 29.25 -4.96
N ASP A 197 -1.89 29.69 -6.20
CA ASP A 197 -1.47 31.02 -6.63
C ASP A 197 -2.23 32.15 -5.89
N CYS A 198 -3.55 31.99 -5.70
CA CYS A 198 -4.33 32.93 -4.91
C CYS A 198 -3.96 32.93 -3.43
N LYS A 199 -3.58 31.77 -2.86
CA LYS A 199 -3.15 31.64 -1.46
C LYS A 199 -1.82 32.34 -1.21
N GLU A 200 -0.88 32.30 -2.15
CA GLU A 200 0.41 33.00 -2.03
C GLU A 200 0.25 34.54 -2.02
N THR A 201 -0.73 35.06 -2.74
CA THR A 201 -0.94 36.50 -2.90
C THR A 201 -1.98 37.10 -1.97
N ALA A 202 -2.90 36.29 -1.44
CA ALA A 202 -3.97 36.75 -0.57
C ALA A 202 -3.49 37.05 0.84
N THR A 203 -3.75 38.27 1.32
CA THR A 203 -3.45 38.71 2.69
C THR A 203 -4.64 38.57 3.64
N SER A 204 -5.85 38.33 3.10
CA SER A 204 -7.07 38.09 3.85
C SER A 204 -7.99 37.12 3.12
N ARG A 205 -9.02 36.62 3.85
CA ARG A 205 -10.05 35.75 3.31
C ARG A 205 -10.83 36.42 2.16
N GLU A 206 -11.19 37.68 2.35
CA GLU A 206 -11.92 38.48 1.35
C GLU A 206 -11.07 38.64 0.08
N THR A 207 -9.78 38.90 0.26
CA THR A 207 -8.84 39.00 -0.87
C THR A 207 -8.72 37.69 -1.61
N PHE A 208 -8.63 36.57 -0.91
CA PHE A 208 -8.61 35.24 -1.53
C PHE A 208 -9.87 34.95 -2.35
N VAL A 209 -11.05 35.19 -1.76
CA VAL A 209 -12.33 34.99 -2.47
C VAL A 209 -12.43 35.88 -3.73
N ARG A 210 -12.00 37.14 -3.63
CA ARG A 210 -11.97 38.05 -4.77
C ARG A 210 -11.05 37.55 -5.88
N LEU A 211 -9.82 37.15 -5.55
CA LEU A 211 -8.83 36.64 -6.51
C LEU A 211 -9.31 35.35 -7.21
N MET A 212 -9.97 34.46 -6.49
CA MET A 212 -10.59 33.26 -7.07
C MET A 212 -11.75 33.61 -8.01
N ASN A 213 -12.61 34.55 -7.62
CA ASN A 213 -13.73 35.01 -8.45
C ASN A 213 -13.23 35.70 -9.76
N GLU A 214 -12.15 36.48 -9.70
CA GLU A 214 -11.50 37.08 -10.88
C GLU A 214 -11.00 36.03 -11.88
N ARG A 215 -10.70 34.79 -11.38
CA ARG A 215 -10.33 33.62 -12.20
C ARG A 215 -11.53 32.78 -12.64
N GLY A 216 -12.77 33.22 -12.34
CA GLY A 216 -14.00 32.53 -12.71
C GLY A 216 -14.40 31.38 -11.77
N TYR A 217 -13.82 31.28 -10.57
CA TYR A 217 -14.15 30.26 -9.57
C TYR A 217 -14.98 30.84 -8.43
N GLY A 218 -16.19 30.31 -8.23
CA GLY A 218 -16.99 30.60 -7.03
C GLY A 218 -16.41 29.90 -5.81
N VAL A 219 -16.24 30.63 -4.68
CA VAL A 219 -15.70 30.07 -3.44
C VAL A 219 -16.76 29.99 -2.37
N CYS A 220 -17.00 28.78 -1.86
CA CYS A 220 -17.80 28.53 -0.67
C CYS A 220 -16.89 28.05 0.45
N LEU A 221 -16.72 28.84 1.50
CA LEU A 221 -15.90 28.49 2.66
C LEU A 221 -16.80 27.91 3.75
N LEU A 222 -16.74 26.58 3.89
CA LEU A 222 -17.45 25.88 4.96
C LEU A 222 -16.63 25.97 6.25
N TYR A 223 -17.25 26.41 7.33
CA TYR A 223 -16.68 26.27 8.67
C TYR A 223 -16.88 24.82 9.11
N THR A 224 -15.79 24.09 9.30
CA THR A 224 -15.83 22.85 10.08
C THR A 224 -15.68 23.23 11.55
N SER A 225 -16.64 22.85 12.39
CA SER A 225 -16.69 23.13 13.84
C SER A 225 -15.62 22.38 14.65
N ASP A 226 -14.69 21.68 14.00
CA ASP A 226 -13.74 20.75 14.62
C ASP A 226 -12.28 21.24 14.58
N ALA A 227 -12.09 22.55 14.66
CA ALA A 227 -10.78 23.14 14.94
C ALA A 227 -10.79 23.77 16.36
N ALA A 228 -10.83 22.90 17.37
CA ALA A 228 -10.56 23.23 18.78
C ALA A 228 -9.53 22.24 19.33
#